data_2856ea6185fcec2cde864d7fdc4b7f4f
#
_entry.id   2856ea6185fcec2cde864d7fdc4b7f4f
#
_cell.length_a   1.000
_cell.length_b   1.000
_cell.length_c   1.000
_cell.angle_alpha   90.00
_cell.angle_beta   90.00
_cell.angle_gamma   90.00
#
_symmetry.space_group_name_H-M   'P 1'
#
loop_
_entity.id
_entity.type
_entity.pdbx_description
1 polymer ?
#
loop_
_entity_poly.entity_id
_entity_poly.type
_entity_poly.pdbx_seq_one_letter_code
_entity_poly.pdbx_strand_id
1 'polypeptide(L)'
;GHGIHDGDTGSVVHIEMGSLYETEIINIKKGTSGEPGELTGVIDYSNKHVLGDIYSNTDLGIFGNCNTKLMKSLSDLEKLPVGYKQQVMVGPAEIVCSIDGERKYYDIEITAMHYDTQVQNKGLEIHVTDQELLEKTGGIVQGMSGASIVQNGRIIGAVTHVLVRDSAKGYGIFIED
;
A
#
# COMPACT_ATOMS: atom_id res chain seq x y z
N GLY A 1 -2.43 1.39 -4.53
CA GLY A 1 -3.15 1.91 -3.37
C GLY A 1 -4.54 2.41 -3.75
N HIS A 2 -4.87 3.55 -3.28
CA HIS A 2 -6.09 4.28 -3.63
C HIS A 2 -5.74 5.76 -3.85
N GLY A 3 -6.64 6.51 -4.49
CA GLY A 3 -6.46 7.95 -4.70
C GLY A 3 -6.55 8.76 -3.41
N ILE A 4 -6.08 10.00 -3.48
CA ILE A 4 -6.29 11.01 -2.45
C ILE A 4 -7.65 11.64 -2.70
N HIS A 5 -8.50 11.63 -1.68
CA HIS A 5 -9.84 12.19 -1.73
C HIS A 5 -9.92 13.42 -0.82
N ASP A 6 -10.72 14.36 -1.23
CA ASP A 6 -11.10 15.51 -0.40
C ASP A 6 -11.97 15.02 0.77
N GLY A 7 -11.61 15.42 1.99
CA GLY A 7 -12.27 14.93 3.20
C GLY A 7 -13.72 15.37 3.38
N ASP A 8 -14.10 16.48 2.77
CA ASP A 8 -15.44 17.07 2.91
C ASP A 8 -16.39 16.55 1.83
N THR A 9 -15.89 16.41 0.59
CA THR A 9 -16.72 16.05 -0.57
C THR A 9 -16.63 14.57 -0.92
N GLY A 10 -15.58 13.86 -0.47
CA GLY A 10 -15.29 12.49 -0.87
C GLY A 10 -14.83 12.34 -2.33
N SER A 11 -14.64 13.45 -3.03
CA SER A 11 -14.22 13.45 -4.44
C SER A 11 -12.71 13.25 -4.56
N VAL A 12 -12.26 12.61 -5.65
CA VAL A 12 -10.83 12.53 -5.96
C VAL A 12 -10.26 13.94 -6.13
N VAL A 13 -9.17 14.25 -5.41
CA VAL A 13 -8.48 15.53 -5.54
C VAL A 13 -7.83 15.61 -6.92
N HIS A 14 -8.19 16.61 -7.71
CA HIS A 14 -7.54 16.85 -9.00
C HIS A 14 -6.10 17.32 -8.79
N ILE A 15 -5.14 16.59 -9.35
CA ILE A 15 -3.71 16.91 -9.27
C ILE A 15 -3.20 17.15 -10.68
N GLU A 16 -2.76 18.38 -10.95
CA GLU A 16 -2.05 18.71 -12.19
C GLU A 16 -0.53 18.47 -12.05
N MET A 17 -0.01 18.71 -10.84
CA MET A 17 1.40 18.56 -10.54
C MET A 17 1.59 18.33 -9.03
N GLY A 18 2.41 17.35 -8.69
CA GLY A 18 2.76 17.03 -7.30
C GLY A 18 4.18 16.49 -7.20
N SER A 19 4.64 16.26 -5.98
CA SER A 19 5.95 15.68 -5.74
C SER A 19 5.86 14.50 -4.78
N LEU A 20 6.68 13.48 -5.03
CA LEU A 20 6.89 12.35 -4.13
C LEU A 20 8.08 12.66 -3.22
N TYR A 21 7.88 12.54 -1.93
CA TYR A 21 8.91 12.79 -0.92
C TYR A 21 9.27 11.53 -0.14
N GLU A 22 10.52 11.46 0.29
CA GLU A 22 10.98 10.54 1.31
C GLU A 22 10.32 10.90 2.65
N THR A 23 9.85 9.89 3.38
CA THR A 23 9.16 10.08 4.67
C THR A 23 9.80 9.19 5.72
N GLU A 24 10.08 9.73 6.89
CA GLU A 24 10.51 9.00 8.07
C GLU A 24 9.29 8.71 8.95
N ILE A 25 9.05 7.41 9.25
CA ILE A 25 8.00 7.01 10.19
C ILE A 25 8.52 7.21 11.60
N ILE A 26 7.82 8.03 12.40
CA ILE A 26 8.23 8.39 13.77
C ILE A 26 7.33 7.80 14.84
N ASN A 27 6.12 7.34 14.49
CA ASN A 27 5.20 6.74 15.43
C ASN A 27 4.22 5.80 14.72
N ILE A 28 3.78 4.77 15.45
CA ILE A 28 2.76 3.82 15.02
C ILE A 28 1.63 3.85 16.06
N LYS A 29 0.46 4.34 15.66
CA LYS A 29 -0.78 4.15 16.43
C LYS A 29 -1.36 2.79 16.05
N LYS A 30 -1.38 1.85 17.01
CA LYS A 30 -1.91 0.51 16.79
C LYS A 30 -3.42 0.56 16.50
N GLY A 31 -3.85 -0.20 15.49
CA GLY A 31 -5.26 -0.38 15.18
C GLY A 31 -5.96 -1.29 16.21
N THR A 32 -7.21 -0.98 16.48
CA THR A 32 -8.11 -1.77 17.31
C THR A 32 -9.47 -1.90 16.64
N SER A 33 -10.34 -2.79 17.15
CA SER A 33 -11.68 -2.94 16.59
C SER A 33 -12.46 -1.62 16.69
N GLY A 34 -12.90 -1.10 15.55
CA GLY A 34 -13.63 0.17 15.43
C GLY A 34 -12.75 1.41 15.30
N GLU A 35 -11.45 1.30 15.53
CA GLU A 35 -10.48 2.40 15.38
C GLU A 35 -9.29 1.93 14.54
N PRO A 36 -9.22 2.28 13.24
CA PRO A 36 -8.05 2.02 12.42
C PRO A 36 -6.80 2.68 13.02
N GLY A 37 -5.69 1.96 12.99
CA GLY A 37 -4.40 2.51 13.37
C GLY A 37 -3.84 3.43 12.29
N GLU A 38 -2.69 4.05 12.61
CA GLU A 38 -2.09 5.07 11.76
C GLU A 38 -0.56 5.05 11.87
N LEU A 39 0.13 5.25 10.74
CA LEU A 39 1.54 5.58 10.70
C LEU A 39 1.69 7.09 10.67
N THR A 40 2.41 7.65 11.65
CA THR A 40 2.76 9.07 11.67
C THR A 40 4.15 9.25 11.09
N GLY A 41 4.28 10.06 10.04
CA GLY A 41 5.55 10.36 9.38
C GLY A 41 5.92 11.83 9.42
N VAL A 42 7.20 12.11 9.26
CA VAL A 42 7.75 13.46 9.05
C VAL A 42 8.29 13.57 7.63
N ILE A 43 7.96 14.64 6.95
CA ILE A 43 8.42 14.95 5.60
C ILE A 43 9.30 16.21 5.65
N ASP A 44 10.54 16.09 5.21
CA ASP A 44 11.38 17.25 4.88
C ASP A 44 11.11 17.67 3.43
N TYR A 45 10.43 18.79 3.24
CA TYR A 45 10.06 19.31 1.92
C TYR A 45 11.22 19.91 1.13
N SER A 46 12.47 19.78 1.59
CA SER A 46 13.62 20.23 0.80
C SER A 46 13.83 19.38 -0.46
N ASN A 47 14.34 19.99 -1.52
CA ASN A 47 14.55 19.32 -2.82
C ASN A 47 15.41 18.05 -2.75
N LYS A 48 16.27 17.93 -1.71
CA LYS A 48 17.11 16.73 -1.52
C LYS A 48 16.29 15.47 -1.20
N HIS A 49 15.06 15.62 -0.66
CA HIS A 49 14.16 14.52 -0.29
C HIS A 49 13.08 14.22 -1.35
N VAL A 50 13.09 14.95 -2.47
CA VAL A 50 12.21 14.65 -3.61
C VAL A 50 12.65 13.34 -4.26
N LEU A 51 11.70 12.42 -4.46
CA LEU A 51 11.89 11.10 -5.07
C LEU A 51 11.26 10.98 -6.45
N GLY A 52 10.40 11.92 -6.82
CA GLY A 52 9.72 11.91 -8.12
C GLY A 52 8.63 12.96 -8.26
N ASP A 53 8.01 12.95 -9.44
CA ASP A 53 6.92 13.85 -9.79
C ASP A 53 5.61 13.05 -9.88
N ILE A 54 4.51 13.64 -9.40
CA ILE A 54 3.17 13.07 -9.49
C ILE A 54 2.40 13.84 -10.55
N TYR A 55 1.82 13.15 -11.53
CA TYR A 55 1.07 13.74 -12.64
C TYR A 55 -0.42 13.35 -12.65
N SER A 56 -0.84 12.36 -11.86
CA SER A 56 -2.23 11.94 -11.82
C SER A 56 -2.62 11.35 -10.47
N ASN A 57 -3.83 11.65 -10.04
CA ASN A 57 -4.51 11.04 -8.91
C ASN A 57 -5.89 10.55 -9.39
N THR A 58 -6.17 9.28 -9.21
CA THR A 58 -7.40 8.62 -9.65
C THR A 58 -7.95 7.75 -8.53
N ASP A 59 -9.14 7.18 -8.68
CA ASP A 59 -9.68 6.21 -7.72
C ASP A 59 -8.79 4.99 -7.52
N LEU A 60 -7.96 4.66 -8.51
CA LEU A 60 -7.06 3.50 -8.47
C LEU A 60 -5.73 3.79 -7.76
N GLY A 61 -5.37 5.08 -7.61
CA GLY A 61 -4.14 5.47 -6.96
C GLY A 61 -3.49 6.72 -7.52
N ILE A 62 -2.26 6.94 -7.11
CA ILE A 62 -1.41 8.06 -7.51
C ILE A 62 -0.40 7.54 -8.53
N PHE A 63 -0.21 8.27 -9.63
CA PHE A 63 0.71 7.95 -10.71
C PHE A 63 1.74 9.05 -10.87
N GLY A 64 2.99 8.65 -11.10
CA GLY A 64 4.11 9.59 -11.19
C GLY A 64 5.34 8.97 -11.82
N ASN A 65 6.40 9.76 -11.94
CA ASN A 65 7.70 9.34 -12.42
C ASN A 65 8.72 9.35 -11.29
N CYS A 66 9.47 8.27 -11.14
CA CYS A 66 10.57 8.19 -10.19
C CYS A 66 11.79 8.97 -10.72
N ASN A 67 12.43 9.74 -9.84
CA ASN A 67 13.68 10.40 -10.20
C ASN A 67 14.89 9.44 -10.11
N THR A 68 16.07 9.93 -10.56
CA THR A 68 17.29 9.13 -10.54
C THR A 68 17.78 8.75 -9.14
N LYS A 69 17.45 9.54 -8.10
CA LYS A 69 17.77 9.21 -6.69
C LYS A 69 17.04 7.96 -6.27
N LEU A 70 15.72 7.92 -6.48
CA LEU A 70 14.89 6.76 -6.14
C LEU A 70 15.30 5.53 -6.97
N MET A 71 15.49 5.71 -8.29
CA MET A 71 15.92 4.61 -9.16
C MET A 71 17.25 3.99 -8.74
N LYS A 72 18.21 4.81 -8.27
CA LYS A 72 19.48 4.31 -7.73
C LYS A 72 19.32 3.58 -6.42
N SER A 73 18.50 4.07 -5.51
CA SER A 73 18.26 3.38 -4.21
C SER A 73 17.55 2.02 -4.38
N LEU A 74 16.86 1.83 -5.49
CA LEU A 74 16.17 0.58 -5.83
C LEU A 74 17.02 -0.36 -6.72
N SER A 75 18.18 0.08 -7.22
CA SER A 75 18.97 -0.66 -8.22
C SER A 75 19.43 -2.04 -7.77
N ASP A 76 19.74 -2.16 -6.48
CA ASP A 76 20.28 -3.38 -5.87
C ASP A 76 19.19 -4.33 -5.37
N LEU A 77 17.91 -3.94 -5.52
CA LEU A 77 16.79 -4.75 -5.11
C LEU A 77 16.47 -5.80 -6.16
N GLU A 78 16.11 -6.98 -5.69
CA GLU A 78 15.60 -8.04 -6.55
C GLU A 78 14.34 -7.56 -7.29
N LYS A 79 14.32 -7.77 -8.62
CA LYS A 79 13.16 -7.48 -9.46
C LYS A 79 12.21 -8.67 -9.43
N LEU A 80 11.03 -8.47 -8.90
CA LEU A 80 9.99 -9.48 -8.93
C LEU A 80 9.18 -9.37 -10.22
N PRO A 81 8.83 -10.50 -10.86
CA PRO A 81 7.92 -10.51 -11.99
C PRO A 81 6.50 -10.10 -11.56
N VAL A 82 5.73 -9.58 -12.50
CA VAL A 82 4.29 -9.31 -12.31
C VAL A 82 3.52 -10.62 -12.33
N GLY A 83 2.57 -10.77 -11.41
CA GLY A 83 1.59 -11.85 -11.41
C GLY A 83 0.24 -11.34 -11.91
N TYR A 84 -0.26 -11.95 -12.98
CA TYR A 84 -1.55 -11.60 -13.57
C TYR A 84 -2.72 -12.17 -12.76
N LYS A 85 -3.90 -11.58 -12.88
CA LYS A 85 -5.13 -11.97 -12.16
C LYS A 85 -5.40 -13.48 -12.19
N GLN A 86 -5.17 -14.13 -13.35
CA GLN A 86 -5.38 -15.56 -13.52
C GLN A 86 -4.37 -16.44 -12.74
N GLN A 87 -3.28 -15.85 -12.27
CA GLN A 87 -2.24 -16.53 -11.49
C GLN A 87 -2.41 -16.34 -9.98
N VAL A 88 -3.27 -15.41 -9.57
CA VAL A 88 -3.56 -15.16 -8.16
C VAL A 88 -4.49 -16.23 -7.62
N MET A 89 -4.23 -16.68 -6.40
CA MET A 89 -5.00 -17.71 -5.73
C MET A 89 -5.33 -17.29 -4.30
N VAL A 90 -6.45 -17.76 -3.78
CA VAL A 90 -6.74 -17.73 -2.34
C VAL A 90 -5.68 -18.54 -1.61
N GLY A 91 -5.18 -18.04 -0.48
CA GLY A 91 -4.13 -18.65 0.33
C GLY A 91 -2.97 -17.71 0.66
N PRO A 92 -1.82 -18.26 1.04
CA PRO A 92 -0.68 -17.51 1.54
C PRO A 92 -0.15 -16.49 0.52
N ALA A 93 0.20 -15.30 1.03
CA ALA A 93 0.84 -14.22 0.31
C ALA A 93 1.60 -13.34 1.33
N GLU A 94 2.24 -12.26 0.88
CA GLU A 94 3.01 -11.37 1.72
C GLU A 94 2.70 -9.91 1.38
N ILE A 95 2.75 -9.02 2.38
CA ILE A 95 2.80 -7.57 2.19
C ILE A 95 4.24 -7.11 2.36
N VAL A 96 4.71 -6.26 1.44
CA VAL A 96 6.05 -5.66 1.52
C VAL A 96 5.92 -4.21 1.93
N CYS A 97 6.41 -3.87 3.12
CA CYS A 97 6.39 -2.48 3.62
C CYS A 97 7.55 -2.20 4.59
N SER A 98 7.72 -0.91 4.92
CA SER A 98 8.81 -0.40 5.77
C SER A 98 8.22 0.42 6.91
N ILE A 99 7.52 -0.24 7.84
CA ILE A 99 6.83 0.45 8.95
C ILE A 99 7.76 0.93 10.07
N ASP A 100 8.95 0.34 10.14
CA ASP A 100 9.99 0.62 11.16
C ASP A 100 11.33 1.03 10.52
N GLY A 101 11.30 1.54 9.29
CA GLY A 101 12.48 1.97 8.54
C GLY A 101 13.16 0.86 7.73
N GLU A 102 12.87 -0.41 8.01
CA GLU A 102 13.40 -1.55 7.25
C GLU A 102 12.31 -2.15 6.37
N ARG A 103 12.69 -2.49 5.12
CA ARG A 103 11.81 -3.24 4.24
C ARG A 103 11.69 -4.67 4.72
N LYS A 104 10.45 -5.10 4.98
CA LYS A 104 10.14 -6.47 5.40
C LYS A 104 8.97 -7.03 4.60
N TYR A 105 8.95 -8.36 4.54
CA TYR A 105 7.83 -9.15 4.06
C TYR A 105 7.06 -9.63 5.29
N TYR A 106 5.75 -9.38 5.29
CA TYR A 106 4.85 -9.78 6.36
C TYR A 106 3.79 -10.73 5.83
N ASP A 107 3.61 -11.86 6.49
CA ASP A 107 2.68 -12.90 6.07
C ASP A 107 1.23 -12.42 6.12
N ILE A 108 0.51 -12.70 5.04
CA ILE A 108 -0.93 -12.50 4.92
C ILE A 108 -1.57 -13.72 4.26
N GLU A 109 -2.88 -13.77 4.31
CA GLU A 109 -3.70 -14.69 3.53
C GLU A 109 -4.63 -13.90 2.61
N ILE A 110 -4.67 -14.25 1.33
CA ILE A 110 -5.73 -13.82 0.41
C ILE A 110 -6.95 -14.69 0.73
N THR A 111 -8.01 -14.07 1.24
CA THR A 111 -9.21 -14.80 1.68
C THR A 111 -10.30 -14.86 0.62
N ALA A 112 -10.34 -13.86 -0.27
CA ALA A 112 -11.26 -13.83 -1.41
C ALA A 112 -10.70 -12.97 -2.55
N MET A 113 -11.21 -13.20 -3.75
CA MET A 113 -10.89 -12.44 -4.96
C MET A 113 -12.17 -12.05 -5.69
N HIS A 114 -12.24 -10.80 -6.13
CA HIS A 114 -13.38 -10.21 -6.82
C HIS A 114 -12.92 -9.64 -8.16
N TYR A 115 -13.22 -10.35 -9.26
CA TYR A 115 -12.76 -9.97 -10.60
C TYR A 115 -13.69 -8.97 -11.29
N ASP A 116 -14.96 -8.96 -10.90
CA ASP A 116 -16.02 -8.15 -11.53
C ASP A 116 -16.56 -7.15 -10.50
N THR A 117 -15.68 -6.28 -10.01
CA THR A 117 -16.09 -5.27 -9.04
C THR A 117 -16.33 -3.93 -9.72
N GLN A 118 -17.43 -3.30 -9.40
CA GLN A 118 -17.62 -1.87 -9.69
C GLN A 118 -16.66 -1.01 -8.84
N VAL A 119 -15.95 -1.62 -7.89
CA VAL A 119 -14.98 -1.00 -6.98
C VAL A 119 -13.65 -1.74 -7.14
N GLN A 120 -12.89 -1.38 -8.16
CA GLN A 120 -11.63 -2.04 -8.55
C GLN A 120 -10.61 -2.09 -7.40
N ASN A 121 -10.56 -1.08 -6.53
CA ASN A 121 -9.64 -1.01 -5.41
C ASN A 121 -9.98 -1.99 -4.24
N LYS A 122 -10.91 -2.92 -4.43
CA LYS A 122 -11.28 -4.00 -3.50
C LYS A 122 -11.28 -5.38 -4.17
N GLY A 123 -10.46 -5.56 -5.19
CA GLY A 123 -10.34 -6.82 -5.93
C GLY A 123 -9.80 -8.00 -5.10
N LEU A 124 -8.99 -7.71 -4.09
CA LEU A 124 -8.44 -8.70 -3.14
C LEU A 124 -8.99 -8.44 -1.74
N GLU A 125 -9.45 -9.50 -1.05
CA GLU A 125 -9.63 -9.48 0.39
C GLU A 125 -8.42 -10.16 1.04
N ILE A 126 -7.84 -9.50 2.05
CA ILE A 126 -6.63 -9.95 2.71
C ILE A 126 -6.79 -9.99 4.22
N HIS A 127 -6.10 -10.94 4.85
CA HIS A 127 -6.03 -11.11 6.30
C HIS A 127 -4.56 -11.20 6.72
N VAL A 128 -4.14 -10.33 7.64
CA VAL A 128 -2.78 -10.33 8.21
C VAL A 128 -2.64 -11.51 9.16
N THR A 129 -1.65 -12.36 8.92
CA THR A 129 -1.33 -13.52 9.76
C THR A 129 0.02 -13.39 10.46
N ASP A 130 0.83 -12.43 10.02
CA ASP A 130 2.15 -12.14 10.58
C ASP A 130 2.06 -11.60 12.00
N GLN A 131 2.73 -12.31 12.95
CA GLN A 131 2.67 -11.96 14.37
C GLN A 131 3.41 -10.65 14.68
N GLU A 132 4.55 -10.40 14.03
CA GLU A 132 5.31 -9.15 14.22
C GLU A 132 4.48 -7.95 13.79
N LEU A 133 3.83 -8.03 12.62
CA LEU A 133 2.96 -6.96 12.13
C LEU A 133 1.76 -6.74 13.05
N LEU A 134 1.09 -7.81 13.47
CA LEU A 134 -0.05 -7.74 14.40
C LEU A 134 0.35 -7.15 15.76
N GLU A 135 1.53 -7.50 16.28
CA GLU A 135 2.03 -6.94 17.53
C GLU A 135 2.37 -5.45 17.41
N LYS A 136 2.97 -5.01 16.29
CA LYS A 136 3.37 -3.62 16.06
C LYS A 136 2.20 -2.70 15.70
N THR A 137 1.35 -3.14 14.80
CA THR A 137 0.33 -2.28 14.18
C THR A 137 -1.11 -2.69 14.47
N GLY A 138 -1.34 -3.92 14.94
CA GLY A 138 -2.68 -4.49 15.09
C GLY A 138 -3.30 -4.93 13.77
N GLY A 139 -2.53 -4.94 12.66
CA GLY A 139 -2.96 -5.29 11.33
C GLY A 139 -2.62 -4.21 10.31
N ILE A 140 -3.52 -3.98 9.34
CA ILE A 140 -3.38 -2.93 8.35
C ILE A 140 -3.74 -1.59 8.97
N VAL A 141 -2.88 -0.59 8.80
CA VAL A 141 -3.07 0.76 9.35
C VAL A 141 -3.01 1.82 8.25
N GLN A 142 -3.56 3.00 8.53
CA GLN A 142 -3.44 4.15 7.62
C GLN A 142 -1.96 4.47 7.40
N GLY A 143 -1.59 4.70 6.14
CA GLY A 143 -0.21 4.85 5.70
C GLY A 143 0.37 3.60 5.02
N MET A 144 -0.24 2.42 5.15
CA MET A 144 0.18 1.20 4.45
C MET A 144 -0.40 1.07 3.02
N SER A 145 -1.30 1.96 2.62
CA SER A 145 -1.86 1.97 1.26
C SER A 145 -0.76 2.10 0.21
N GLY A 146 -0.76 1.19 -0.77
CA GLY A 146 0.29 1.09 -1.79
C GLY A 146 1.39 0.08 -1.44
N ALA A 147 1.42 -0.49 -0.23
CA ALA A 147 2.31 -1.60 0.09
C ALA A 147 2.07 -2.77 -0.88
N SER A 148 3.15 -3.27 -1.49
CA SER A 148 3.04 -4.31 -2.51
C SER A 148 2.55 -5.62 -1.91
N ILE A 149 1.67 -6.32 -2.63
CA ILE A 149 1.26 -7.70 -2.30
C ILE A 149 2.02 -8.64 -3.21
N VAL A 150 2.70 -9.61 -2.60
CA VAL A 150 3.51 -10.61 -3.29
C VAL A 150 2.92 -12.00 -3.03
N GLN A 151 2.77 -12.80 -4.07
CA GLN A 151 2.39 -14.21 -3.98
C GLN A 151 3.25 -15.05 -4.92
N ASN A 152 3.83 -16.13 -4.41
CA ASN A 152 4.68 -17.05 -5.18
C ASN A 152 5.83 -16.31 -5.92
N GLY A 153 6.45 -15.32 -5.26
CA GLY A 153 7.55 -14.53 -5.81
C GLY A 153 7.14 -13.56 -6.94
N ARG A 154 5.85 -13.19 -7.04
CA ARG A 154 5.31 -12.25 -8.03
C ARG A 154 4.58 -11.11 -7.35
N ILE A 155 4.75 -9.89 -7.86
CA ILE A 155 3.92 -8.75 -7.43
C ILE A 155 2.56 -8.90 -8.08
N ILE A 156 1.51 -9.06 -7.28
CA ILE A 156 0.14 -9.29 -7.74
C ILE A 156 -0.78 -8.09 -7.53
N GLY A 157 -0.36 -7.13 -6.71
CA GLY A 157 -1.20 -5.98 -6.37
C GLY A 157 -0.61 -5.13 -5.27
N ALA A 158 -1.46 -4.31 -4.69
CA ALA A 158 -1.12 -3.43 -3.57
C ALA A 158 -2.28 -3.30 -2.57
N VAL A 159 -1.92 -3.09 -1.31
CA VAL A 159 -2.89 -2.78 -0.23
C VAL A 159 -3.63 -1.48 -0.54
N THR A 160 -4.93 -1.44 -0.30
CA THR A 160 -5.77 -0.25 -0.50
C THR A 160 -6.43 0.23 0.78
N HIS A 161 -7.23 -0.60 1.42
CA HIS A 161 -8.06 -0.20 2.56
C HIS A 161 -7.97 -1.21 3.71
N VAL A 162 -8.10 -0.69 4.92
CA VAL A 162 -8.31 -1.51 6.13
C VAL A 162 -9.80 -1.68 6.40
N LEU A 163 -10.19 -2.82 6.97
CA LEU A 163 -11.54 -3.00 7.53
C LEU A 163 -11.62 -2.32 8.90
N VAL A 164 -12.48 -1.30 9.04
CA VAL A 164 -12.61 -0.53 10.29
C VAL A 164 -12.97 -1.40 11.50
N ARG A 165 -13.77 -2.45 11.30
CA ARG A 165 -14.20 -3.35 12.38
C ARG A 165 -13.17 -4.42 12.76
N ASP A 166 -12.20 -4.68 11.90
CA ASP A 166 -11.17 -5.70 12.07
C ASP A 166 -9.91 -5.29 11.31
N SER A 167 -8.98 -4.64 12.01
CA SER A 167 -7.74 -4.13 11.41
C SER A 167 -6.81 -5.23 10.86
N ALA A 168 -6.99 -6.48 11.30
CA ALA A 168 -6.27 -7.60 10.70
C ALA A 168 -6.73 -7.91 9.27
N LYS A 169 -7.87 -7.34 8.82
CA LYS A 169 -8.42 -7.53 7.49
C LYS A 169 -8.43 -6.26 6.67
N GLY A 170 -8.36 -6.41 5.36
CA GLY A 170 -8.42 -5.29 4.44
C GLY A 170 -8.59 -5.73 3.01
N TYR A 171 -8.35 -4.77 2.12
CA TYR A 171 -8.50 -4.93 0.69
C TYR A 171 -7.21 -4.59 -0.04
N GLY A 172 -7.09 -5.14 -1.23
CA GLY A 172 -6.07 -4.80 -2.19
C GLY A 172 -6.65 -4.64 -3.61
N ILE A 173 -5.87 -3.99 -4.45
CA ILE A 173 -6.11 -3.86 -5.89
C ILE A 173 -5.18 -4.82 -6.61
N PHE A 174 -5.63 -5.41 -7.72
CA PHE A 174 -4.73 -6.16 -8.59
C PHE A 174 -3.77 -5.22 -9.32
N ILE A 175 -2.59 -5.72 -9.66
CA ILE A 175 -1.58 -4.93 -10.38
C ILE A 175 -2.00 -4.59 -11.82
N GLU A 176 -3.01 -5.30 -12.36
CA GLU A 176 -3.54 -5.07 -13.71
C GLU A 176 -4.63 -4.00 -13.77
N ASP A 177 -5.16 -3.55 -12.63
CA ASP A 177 -6.14 -2.47 -12.54
C ASP A 177 -5.44 -1.12 -12.42
#